data_d8ec72e72b4bc5bf800c1587e9c945f8
#
_entry.id   d8ec72e72b4bc5bf800c1587e9c945f8
#
_cell.length_a   1.000
_cell.length_b   1.000
_cell.length_c   1.000
_cell.angle_alpha   90.00
_cell.angle_beta   90.00
_cell.angle_gamma   90.00
#
_symmetry.space_group_name_H-M   'P 1'
#
loop_
_entity.id
_entity.type
_entity.pdbx_description
1 polymer ?
#
loop_
_entity_poly.entity_id
_entity_poly.type
_entity_poly.pdbx_seq_one_letter_code
_entity_poly.pdbx_strand_id
1 'polypeptide(L)'
;MHHEFRAGNEPAGTGAVEFLEGCEAQLPAGEKVYVRSDSAFYQAAVMNHCWERQETFTITADQDCAVKAVIRQIAESDWKAYRTREGMATEREIAETVHCLNQTRQSFRLIVVRWKNAQPSLFEAQDYGYHAVASNREASESASEALWRHNQRGEAENWQKELKLELGMEQMPCGQQEANAVYFGIGVLAYNLCRVLKAKLLPREYRQASVATLRWKLYRLAGKLVRHARVWVLKVRAEGGKLALLQAARQKCYELRASSA
;
A
#
# COMPACT_ATOMS: atom_id res chain seq x y z
N MET A 1 10.47 3.96 -1.31
CA MET A 1 9.59 3.42 -0.24
C MET A 1 10.23 3.79 1.08
N HIS A 2 9.52 4.53 1.91
CA HIS A 2 9.91 4.74 3.32
C HIS A 2 9.51 3.51 4.13
N HIS A 3 10.26 3.16 5.15
CA HIS A 3 9.99 2.01 5.99
C HIS A 3 10.52 2.23 7.39
N GLU A 4 9.90 1.60 8.36
CA GLU A 4 10.34 1.54 9.73
C GLU A 4 10.36 0.08 10.20
N PHE A 5 11.40 -0.31 10.92
CA PHE A 5 11.52 -1.63 11.51
C PHE A 5 11.39 -1.50 13.04
N ARG A 6 10.31 -2.04 13.58
CA ARG A 6 9.94 -1.89 15.00
C ARG A 6 9.93 -3.22 15.73
N ALA A 7 9.99 -3.16 17.06
CA ALA A 7 9.82 -4.34 17.89
C ALA A 7 8.39 -4.90 17.75
N GLY A 8 8.27 -6.24 17.74
CA GLY A 8 6.98 -6.90 17.49
C GLY A 8 5.91 -6.68 18.58
N ASN A 9 6.28 -6.18 19.75
CA ASN A 9 5.38 -5.83 20.85
C ASN A 9 4.93 -4.35 20.81
N GLU A 10 5.40 -3.55 19.86
CA GLU A 10 5.02 -2.15 19.73
C GLU A 10 3.68 -2.01 19.01
N PRO A 11 2.72 -1.21 19.52
CA PRO A 11 1.44 -0.99 18.87
C PRO A 11 1.62 -0.45 17.45
N ALA A 12 0.81 -0.93 16.51
CA ALA A 12 0.95 -0.60 15.08
C ALA A 12 0.84 0.91 14.78
N GLY A 13 0.10 1.66 15.60
CA GLY A 13 -0.09 3.11 15.41
C GLY A 13 0.92 4.00 16.11
N THR A 14 1.90 3.44 16.86
CA THR A 14 2.94 4.24 17.52
C THR A 14 3.81 4.91 16.47
N GLY A 15 4.12 6.21 16.63
CA GLY A 15 4.98 6.95 15.71
C GLY A 15 4.35 7.20 14.31
N ALA A 16 3.02 7.11 14.20
CA ALA A 16 2.34 7.25 12.89
C ALA A 16 2.55 8.62 12.24
N VAL A 17 2.61 9.71 13.03
CA VAL A 17 2.84 11.07 12.53
C VAL A 17 4.28 11.20 12.05
N GLU A 18 5.24 10.77 12.84
CA GLU A 18 6.68 10.78 12.50
C GLU A 18 6.96 9.95 11.24
N PHE A 19 6.24 8.83 11.10
CA PHE A 19 6.32 8.01 9.89
C PHE A 19 5.80 8.76 8.66
N LEU A 20 4.67 9.47 8.77
CA LEU A 20 4.13 10.30 7.68
C LEU A 20 5.11 11.41 7.30
N GLU A 21 5.65 12.14 8.27
CA GLU A 21 6.65 13.17 8.05
C GLU A 21 7.88 12.63 7.31
N GLY A 22 8.34 11.44 7.69
CA GLY A 22 9.42 10.74 7.00
C GLY A 22 9.07 10.35 5.55
N CYS A 23 7.81 10.03 5.26
CA CYS A 23 7.33 9.80 3.90
C CYS A 23 7.30 11.10 3.08
N GLU A 24 6.74 12.15 3.65
CA GLU A 24 6.56 13.47 3.03
C GLU A 24 7.90 14.13 2.70
N ALA A 25 8.89 14.02 3.58
CA ALA A 25 10.24 14.53 3.36
C ALA A 25 10.93 13.96 2.10
N GLN A 26 10.41 12.85 1.55
CA GLN A 26 10.95 12.24 0.34
C GLN A 26 10.17 12.64 -0.92
N LEU A 27 9.09 13.40 -0.79
CA LEU A 27 8.31 13.86 -1.92
C LEU A 27 8.87 15.16 -2.49
N PRO A 28 8.73 15.41 -3.80
CA PRO A 28 9.03 16.71 -4.38
C PRO A 28 8.18 17.81 -3.74
N ALA A 29 8.75 18.99 -3.57
CA ALA A 29 8.03 20.13 -3.03
C ALA A 29 6.80 20.50 -3.87
N GLY A 30 5.66 20.72 -3.20
CA GLY A 30 4.40 21.12 -3.85
C GLY A 30 3.54 19.98 -4.39
N GLU A 31 3.95 18.73 -4.19
CA GLU A 31 3.11 17.59 -4.55
C GLU A 31 1.90 17.47 -3.61
N LYS A 32 0.75 17.13 -4.18
CA LYS A 32 -0.46 16.84 -3.40
C LYS A 32 -0.38 15.47 -2.76
N VAL A 33 -0.49 15.43 -1.45
CA VAL A 33 -0.43 14.19 -0.66
C VAL A 33 -1.82 13.64 -0.41
N TYR A 34 -1.95 12.33 -0.61
CA TYR A 34 -3.16 11.55 -0.32
C TYR A 34 -2.80 10.40 0.61
N VAL A 35 -3.20 10.53 1.87
CA VAL A 35 -2.97 9.49 2.88
C VAL A 35 -4.07 8.43 2.79
N ARG A 36 -3.68 7.18 2.62
CA ARG A 36 -4.59 6.03 2.67
C ARG A 36 -4.03 4.99 3.61
N SER A 37 -4.74 4.70 4.68
CA SER A 37 -4.24 3.79 5.70
C SER A 37 -5.33 2.89 6.27
N ASP A 38 -4.89 1.85 6.96
CA ASP A 38 -5.75 1.00 7.77
C ASP A 38 -6.07 1.66 9.12
N SER A 39 -6.71 0.91 10.01
CA SER A 39 -7.15 1.41 11.28
C SER A 39 -6.02 1.72 12.27
N ALA A 40 -4.80 1.25 12.04
CA ALA A 40 -3.65 1.62 12.86
C ALA A 40 -3.39 3.14 12.85
N PHE A 41 -3.77 3.82 11.76
CA PHE A 41 -3.68 5.27 11.61
C PHE A 41 -4.98 6.01 12.00
N TYR A 42 -5.98 5.33 12.51
CA TYR A 42 -7.23 5.96 12.97
C TYR A 42 -7.02 6.69 14.30
N GLN A 43 -6.30 7.78 14.25
CA GLN A 43 -5.85 8.58 15.39
C GLN A 43 -6.06 10.06 15.11
N ALA A 44 -6.47 10.79 16.15
CA ALA A 44 -6.67 12.24 16.05
C ALA A 44 -5.39 12.98 15.64
N ALA A 45 -4.23 12.54 16.12
CA ALA A 45 -2.94 13.14 15.78
C ALA A 45 -2.66 13.06 14.26
N VAL A 46 -2.90 11.91 13.65
CA VAL A 46 -2.73 11.69 12.20
C VAL A 46 -3.69 12.56 11.39
N MET A 47 -4.97 12.61 11.80
CA MET A 47 -5.97 13.43 11.11
C MET A 47 -5.66 14.92 11.23
N ASN A 48 -5.27 15.38 12.41
CA ASN A 48 -4.86 16.78 12.65
C ASN A 48 -3.64 17.15 11.81
N HIS A 49 -2.65 16.28 11.72
CA HIS A 49 -1.47 16.44 10.88
C HIS A 49 -1.86 16.66 9.39
N CYS A 50 -2.75 15.80 8.87
CA CYS A 50 -3.24 15.95 7.49
C CYS A 50 -3.99 17.29 7.28
N TRP A 51 -4.81 17.74 8.24
CA TRP A 51 -5.49 19.03 8.14
C TRP A 51 -4.53 20.21 8.18
N GLU A 52 -3.54 20.18 9.04
CA GLU A 52 -2.52 21.24 9.15
C GLU A 52 -1.73 21.41 7.84
N ARG A 53 -1.46 20.29 7.16
CA ARG A 53 -0.72 20.26 5.90
C ARG A 53 -1.60 20.36 4.65
N GLN A 54 -2.91 20.50 4.82
CA GLN A 54 -3.89 20.53 3.71
C GLN A 54 -3.84 19.25 2.85
N GLU A 55 -3.55 18.14 3.48
CA GLU A 55 -3.53 16.82 2.86
C GLU A 55 -4.89 16.15 2.94
N THR A 56 -5.21 15.34 1.95
CA THR A 56 -6.43 14.54 1.98
C THR A 56 -6.16 13.15 2.54
N PHE A 57 -7.11 12.63 3.33
CA PHE A 57 -6.99 11.29 3.86
C PHE A 57 -8.25 10.45 3.64
N THR A 58 -8.03 9.14 3.60
CA THR A 58 -9.03 8.10 3.84
C THR A 58 -8.41 7.04 4.74
N ILE A 59 -9.00 6.84 5.92
CA ILE A 59 -8.49 5.95 6.96
C ILE A 59 -9.60 4.97 7.36
N THR A 60 -9.31 3.68 7.41
CA THR A 60 -10.27 2.70 7.96
C THR A 60 -10.56 3.08 9.41
N ALA A 61 -11.83 3.31 9.74
CA ALA A 61 -12.23 3.63 11.10
C ALA A 61 -12.28 2.37 11.97
N ASP A 62 -11.75 2.47 13.18
CA ASP A 62 -11.93 1.43 14.18
C ASP A 62 -13.40 1.29 14.55
N GLN A 63 -13.87 0.06 14.68
CA GLN A 63 -15.24 -0.28 15.08
C GLN A 63 -15.41 -0.19 16.62
N ASP A 64 -14.97 0.93 17.20
CA ASP A 64 -15.15 1.20 18.62
C ASP A 64 -16.62 1.50 18.98
N CYS A 65 -16.90 1.74 20.26
CA CYS A 65 -18.24 2.02 20.74
C CYS A 65 -18.82 3.32 20.16
N ALA A 66 -17.97 4.33 19.92
CA ALA A 66 -18.39 5.62 19.40
C ALA A 66 -18.78 5.53 17.92
N VAL A 67 -17.93 4.89 17.10
CA VAL A 67 -18.21 4.62 15.68
C VAL A 67 -19.46 3.76 15.53
N LYS A 68 -19.59 2.68 16.31
CA LYS A 68 -20.80 1.83 16.30
C LYS A 68 -22.07 2.60 16.69
N ALA A 69 -21.97 3.51 17.66
CA ALA A 69 -23.11 4.32 18.08
C ALA A 69 -23.57 5.26 16.96
N VAL A 70 -22.63 5.90 16.25
CA VAL A 70 -22.95 6.79 15.13
C VAL A 70 -23.53 6.01 13.95
N ILE A 71 -23.00 4.82 13.63
CA ILE A 71 -23.54 3.95 12.58
C ILE A 71 -25.00 3.57 12.85
N ARG A 72 -25.35 3.26 14.12
CA ARG A 72 -26.74 2.92 14.51
C ARG A 72 -27.71 4.08 14.35
N GLN A 73 -27.23 5.33 14.31
CA GLN A 73 -28.06 6.52 14.13
C GLN A 73 -28.35 6.84 12.67
N ILE A 74 -27.68 6.17 11.72
CA ILE A 74 -27.94 6.35 10.28
C ILE A 74 -29.36 5.84 10.00
N ALA A 75 -30.24 6.71 9.47
CA ALA A 75 -31.58 6.34 9.13
C ALA A 75 -31.61 5.29 8.00
N GLU A 76 -32.58 4.38 8.03
CA GLU A 76 -32.71 3.36 6.97
C GLU A 76 -32.91 3.97 5.59
N SER A 77 -33.50 5.15 5.48
CA SER A 77 -33.66 5.91 4.23
C SER A 77 -32.34 6.37 3.60
N ASP A 78 -31.27 6.48 4.38
CA ASP A 78 -29.99 7.00 3.95
C ASP A 78 -29.06 5.91 3.35
N TRP A 79 -29.42 4.65 3.58
CA TRP A 79 -28.71 3.51 2.99
C TRP A 79 -29.09 3.36 1.52
N LYS A 80 -28.06 3.38 0.65
CA LYS A 80 -28.20 3.25 -0.79
C LYS A 80 -27.48 2.00 -1.26
N ALA A 81 -27.98 1.35 -2.30
CA ALA A 81 -27.30 0.21 -2.91
C ALA A 81 -25.88 0.62 -3.35
N TYR A 82 -24.86 -0.09 -2.86
CA TYR A 82 -23.49 0.14 -3.26
C TYR A 82 -23.24 -0.52 -4.62
N ARG A 83 -22.78 0.29 -5.57
CA ARG A 83 -22.37 -0.17 -6.89
C ARG A 83 -20.85 -0.02 -7.04
N THR A 84 -20.23 -0.97 -7.75
CA THR A 84 -18.82 -0.83 -8.12
C THR A 84 -18.64 0.35 -9.07
N ARG A 85 -17.40 0.75 -9.33
CA ARG A 85 -17.10 1.82 -10.29
C ARG A 85 -17.60 1.52 -11.71
N GLU A 86 -17.60 0.23 -12.08
CA GLU A 86 -18.12 -0.27 -13.34
C GLU A 86 -19.66 -0.32 -13.38
N GLY A 87 -20.33 0.11 -12.29
CA GLY A 87 -21.78 0.15 -12.16
C GLY A 87 -22.43 -1.18 -11.78
N MET A 88 -21.65 -2.23 -11.50
CA MET A 88 -22.18 -3.51 -11.08
C MET A 88 -22.85 -3.41 -9.70
N ALA A 89 -24.04 -3.99 -9.58
CA ALA A 89 -24.74 -4.09 -8.30
C ALA A 89 -23.99 -5.04 -7.37
N THR A 90 -23.94 -4.69 -6.09
CA THR A 90 -23.44 -5.55 -5.02
C THR A 90 -24.54 -5.85 -4.02
N GLU A 91 -24.36 -6.86 -3.19
CA GLU A 91 -25.25 -7.15 -2.05
C GLU A 91 -24.95 -6.24 -0.83
N ARG A 92 -24.29 -5.12 -1.06
CA ARG A 92 -23.88 -4.18 -0.02
C ARG A 92 -24.64 -2.87 -0.17
N GLU A 93 -24.76 -2.18 0.94
CA GLU A 93 -25.34 -0.85 0.99
C GLU A 93 -24.30 0.13 1.55
N ILE A 94 -24.37 1.38 1.12
CA ILE A 94 -23.48 2.45 1.53
C ILE A 94 -24.29 3.63 2.07
N ALA A 95 -23.80 4.21 3.15
CA ALA A 95 -24.30 5.45 3.69
C ALA A 95 -23.15 6.32 4.17
N GLU A 96 -23.40 7.58 4.45
CA GLU A 96 -22.41 8.46 5.04
C GLU A 96 -23.02 9.29 6.17
N THR A 97 -22.17 9.62 7.14
CA THR A 97 -22.51 10.49 8.26
C THR A 97 -21.27 11.30 8.64
N VAL A 98 -21.38 12.11 9.66
CA VAL A 98 -20.30 12.93 10.19
C VAL A 98 -19.86 12.38 11.54
N HIS A 99 -18.56 12.32 11.77
CA HIS A 99 -17.98 11.88 13.03
C HIS A 99 -16.79 12.74 13.43
N CYS A 100 -16.38 12.67 14.69
CA CYS A 100 -15.15 13.27 15.20
C CYS A 100 -14.57 12.39 16.32
N LEU A 101 -13.27 12.37 16.48
CA LEU A 101 -12.63 11.86 17.66
C LEU A 101 -12.45 12.98 18.71
N ASN A 102 -12.38 12.64 19.98
CA ASN A 102 -12.30 13.62 21.05
C ASN A 102 -11.21 14.69 20.88
N GLN A 103 -10.12 14.38 20.19
CA GLN A 103 -8.99 15.27 20.01
C GLN A 103 -8.82 15.78 18.56
N THR A 104 -9.76 15.47 17.66
CA THR A 104 -9.71 16.02 16.31
C THR A 104 -10.20 17.46 16.30
N ARG A 105 -9.50 18.31 15.54
CA ARG A 105 -9.84 19.74 15.39
C ARG A 105 -11.10 19.98 14.56
N GLN A 106 -11.40 19.05 13.69
CA GLN A 106 -12.53 19.11 12.77
C GLN A 106 -13.25 17.77 12.74
N SER A 107 -14.52 17.81 12.40
CA SER A 107 -15.29 16.62 12.05
C SER A 107 -14.91 16.14 10.65
N PHE A 108 -15.10 14.86 10.39
CA PHE A 108 -14.82 14.21 9.12
C PHE A 108 -16.04 13.41 8.66
N ARG A 109 -16.08 13.12 7.36
CA ARG A 109 -17.04 12.20 6.78
C ARG A 109 -16.72 10.78 7.24
N LEU A 110 -17.72 10.07 7.72
CA LEU A 110 -17.66 8.64 7.99
C LEU A 110 -18.49 7.93 6.93
N ILE A 111 -17.82 7.27 6.00
CA ILE A 111 -18.44 6.50 4.93
C ILE A 111 -18.56 5.07 5.42
N VAL A 112 -19.78 4.54 5.42
CA VAL A 112 -20.06 3.22 5.99
C VAL A 112 -20.64 2.32 4.92
N VAL A 113 -20.10 1.11 4.84
CA VAL A 113 -20.68 0.02 4.03
C VAL A 113 -21.21 -1.04 4.96
N ARG A 114 -22.42 -1.54 4.68
CA ARG A 114 -23.00 -2.68 5.41
C ARG A 114 -23.32 -3.84 4.46
N TRP A 115 -23.32 -5.03 5.01
CA TRP A 115 -23.77 -6.25 4.33
C TRP A 115 -24.45 -7.19 5.32
N LYS A 116 -25.38 -8.00 4.85
CA LYS A 116 -26.02 -9.03 5.68
C LYS A 116 -25.03 -10.12 6.03
N ASN A 117 -24.97 -10.47 7.30
CA ASN A 117 -24.15 -11.60 7.75
C ASN A 117 -24.78 -12.91 7.28
N ALA A 118 -23.96 -13.81 6.71
CA ALA A 118 -24.43 -15.14 6.26
C ALA A 118 -24.86 -16.03 7.42
N GLN A 119 -24.31 -15.81 8.62
CA GLN A 119 -24.68 -16.48 9.86
C GLN A 119 -24.94 -15.42 10.92
N PRO A 120 -26.21 -15.16 11.30
CA PRO A 120 -26.51 -14.25 12.40
C PRO A 120 -25.95 -14.83 13.70
N SER A 121 -25.28 -13.97 14.49
CA SER A 121 -24.81 -14.34 15.81
C SER A 121 -26.00 -14.47 16.76
N LEU A 122 -26.06 -15.55 17.54
CA LEU A 122 -27.08 -15.72 18.59
C LEU A 122 -27.00 -14.65 19.70
N PHE A 123 -25.87 -13.94 19.78
CA PHE A 123 -25.58 -12.97 20.84
C PHE A 123 -25.54 -11.52 20.34
N GLU A 124 -25.51 -11.28 19.03
CA GLU A 124 -25.52 -9.93 18.45
C GLU A 124 -26.88 -9.63 17.81
N ALA A 125 -27.54 -8.59 18.31
CA ALA A 125 -28.79 -8.10 17.76
C ALA A 125 -28.65 -7.46 16.36
N GLN A 126 -27.50 -7.61 15.69
CA GLN A 126 -27.21 -6.99 14.40
C GLN A 126 -26.97 -8.05 13.32
N ASP A 127 -27.92 -8.10 12.37
CA ASP A 127 -27.83 -8.93 11.17
C ASP A 127 -26.81 -8.42 10.14
N TYR A 128 -26.08 -7.33 10.43
CA TYR A 128 -25.19 -6.65 9.50
C TYR A 128 -23.74 -6.60 9.97
N GLY A 129 -22.83 -6.89 9.05
CA GLY A 129 -21.43 -6.52 9.15
C GLY A 129 -21.23 -5.10 8.61
N TYR A 130 -20.26 -4.35 9.17
CA TYR A 130 -19.96 -2.98 8.80
C TYR A 130 -18.47 -2.79 8.48
N HIS A 131 -18.20 -1.92 7.52
CA HIS A 131 -16.89 -1.36 7.27
C HIS A 131 -17.02 0.15 7.17
N ALA A 132 -16.21 0.89 7.92
CA ALA A 132 -16.27 2.34 7.97
C ALA A 132 -14.94 2.96 7.59
N VAL A 133 -14.98 4.08 6.86
CA VAL A 133 -13.84 4.84 6.39
C VAL A 133 -14.03 6.31 6.76
N ALA A 134 -13.07 6.84 7.52
CA ALA A 134 -12.97 8.27 7.81
C ALA A 134 -12.32 9.00 6.63
N SER A 135 -12.86 10.16 6.26
CA SER A 135 -12.33 10.95 5.15
C SER A 135 -12.53 12.45 5.37
N ASN A 136 -11.53 13.27 5.03
CA ASN A 136 -11.66 14.72 4.94
C ASN A 136 -11.90 15.22 3.51
N ARG A 137 -12.17 14.31 2.57
CA ARG A 137 -12.45 14.67 1.18
C ARG A 137 -13.76 15.41 1.07
N GLU A 138 -13.84 16.34 0.12
CA GLU A 138 -15.01 17.17 -0.09
C GLU A 138 -16.27 16.34 -0.38
N ALA A 139 -17.43 16.88 0.03
CA ALA A 139 -18.73 16.26 -0.22
C ALA A 139 -19.10 16.18 -1.72
N SER A 140 -18.41 16.93 -2.57
CA SER A 140 -18.51 16.84 -4.03
C SER A 140 -18.11 15.47 -4.59
N GLU A 141 -17.22 14.75 -3.90
CA GLU A 141 -16.90 13.36 -4.23
C GLU A 141 -17.92 12.44 -3.56
N SER A 142 -18.54 11.55 -4.35
CA SER A 142 -19.50 10.58 -3.80
C SER A 142 -18.84 9.62 -2.80
N ALA A 143 -19.64 9.10 -1.84
CA ALA A 143 -19.20 8.11 -0.88
C ALA A 143 -18.60 6.86 -1.59
N SER A 144 -19.20 6.43 -2.69
CA SER A 144 -18.72 5.28 -3.47
C SER A 144 -17.36 5.54 -4.12
N GLU A 145 -17.10 6.75 -4.63
CA GLU A 145 -15.81 7.11 -5.21
C GLU A 145 -14.72 7.20 -4.14
N ALA A 146 -15.01 7.85 -3.01
CA ALA A 146 -14.08 7.93 -1.88
C ALA A 146 -13.72 6.54 -1.34
N LEU A 147 -14.70 5.65 -1.21
CA LEU A 147 -14.49 4.26 -0.81
C LEU A 147 -13.67 3.50 -1.85
N TRP A 148 -13.96 3.66 -3.14
CA TRP A 148 -13.16 3.04 -4.19
C TRP A 148 -11.69 3.46 -4.13
N ARG A 149 -11.43 4.76 -3.94
CA ARG A 149 -10.06 5.27 -3.78
C ARG A 149 -9.39 4.70 -2.54
N HIS A 150 -10.12 4.59 -1.43
CA HIS A 150 -9.60 3.97 -0.22
C HIS A 150 -9.20 2.52 -0.47
N ASN A 151 -10.04 1.75 -1.15
CA ASN A 151 -9.78 0.33 -1.44
C ASN A 151 -8.56 0.10 -2.35
N GLN A 152 -8.10 1.12 -3.10
CA GLN A 152 -6.81 1.04 -3.81
C GLN A 152 -5.60 0.89 -2.86
N ARG A 153 -5.80 1.05 -1.55
CA ARG A 153 -4.81 0.72 -0.53
C ARG A 153 -4.36 -0.75 -0.61
N GLY A 154 -5.24 -1.65 -1.05
CA GLY A 154 -4.91 -3.07 -1.23
C GLY A 154 -3.70 -3.34 -2.14
N GLU A 155 -3.33 -2.40 -3.02
CA GLU A 155 -2.09 -2.52 -3.80
C GLU A 155 -0.84 -2.47 -2.90
N ALA A 156 -0.86 -1.70 -1.81
CA ALA A 156 0.25 -1.65 -0.86
C ALA A 156 0.46 -2.98 -0.13
N GLU A 157 -0.62 -3.71 0.14
CA GLU A 157 -0.55 -5.05 0.73
C GLU A 157 0.16 -6.04 -0.20
N ASN A 158 -0.05 -5.93 -1.52
CA ASN A 158 0.68 -6.74 -2.49
C ASN A 158 2.18 -6.44 -2.48
N TRP A 159 2.58 -5.17 -2.33
CA TRP A 159 3.98 -4.78 -2.24
C TRP A 159 4.64 -5.31 -0.96
N GLN A 160 3.93 -5.23 0.16
CA GLN A 160 4.39 -5.83 1.42
C GLN A 160 4.51 -7.35 1.32
N LYS A 161 3.56 -8.01 0.65
CA LYS A 161 3.59 -9.45 0.39
C LYS A 161 4.79 -9.84 -0.48
N GLU A 162 5.06 -9.11 -1.56
CA GLU A 162 6.25 -9.32 -2.39
C GLU A 162 7.54 -9.17 -1.57
N LEU A 163 7.64 -8.12 -0.73
CA LEU A 163 8.80 -7.90 0.13
C LEU A 163 8.99 -9.04 1.14
N LYS A 164 7.93 -9.41 1.84
CA LYS A 164 7.97 -10.44 2.88
C LYS A 164 8.25 -11.82 2.29
N LEU A 165 7.44 -12.27 1.33
CA LEU A 165 7.47 -13.65 0.84
C LEU A 165 8.48 -13.87 -0.29
N GLU A 166 8.55 -12.96 -1.24
CA GLU A 166 9.37 -13.17 -2.44
C GLU A 166 10.83 -12.75 -2.25
N LEU A 167 11.10 -11.77 -1.37
CA LEU A 167 12.44 -11.39 -0.95
C LEU A 167 12.86 -12.01 0.39
N GLY A 168 11.97 -12.76 1.05
CA GLY A 168 12.28 -13.49 2.28
C GLY A 168 12.41 -12.61 3.52
N MET A 169 11.86 -11.40 3.51
CA MET A 169 11.94 -10.45 4.62
C MET A 169 10.99 -10.77 5.78
N GLU A 170 10.22 -11.85 5.69
CA GLU A 170 9.42 -12.36 6.79
C GLU A 170 10.28 -13.12 7.82
N GLN A 171 11.40 -13.70 7.38
CA GLN A 171 12.28 -14.49 8.23
C GLN A 171 13.53 -13.69 8.60
N MET A 172 13.58 -13.28 9.87
CA MET A 172 14.75 -12.55 10.37
C MET A 172 15.94 -13.50 10.60
N PRO A 173 17.17 -13.11 10.21
CA PRO A 173 18.34 -13.99 10.26
C PRO A 173 18.87 -14.22 11.67
N CYS A 174 18.55 -13.39 12.66
CA CYS A 174 19.06 -13.51 14.02
C CYS A 174 18.11 -12.91 15.07
N GLY A 175 18.48 -13.03 16.36
CA GLY A 175 17.71 -12.45 17.47
C GLY A 175 18.05 -10.99 17.80
N GLN A 176 18.90 -10.31 17.02
CA GLN A 176 19.33 -8.93 17.30
C GLN A 176 18.52 -7.95 16.44
N GLN A 177 17.82 -7.01 17.10
CA GLN A 177 16.92 -6.10 16.41
C GLN A 177 17.63 -5.18 15.41
N GLU A 178 18.76 -4.59 15.79
CA GLU A 178 19.50 -3.69 14.90
C GLU A 178 20.03 -4.42 13.64
N ALA A 179 20.54 -5.64 13.81
CA ALA A 179 20.97 -6.45 12.68
C ALA A 179 19.82 -6.82 11.74
N ASN A 180 18.67 -7.15 12.31
CA ASN A 180 17.44 -7.43 11.56
C ASN A 180 16.91 -6.17 10.86
N ALA A 181 17.01 -5.00 11.47
CA ALA A 181 16.65 -3.73 10.85
C ALA A 181 17.50 -3.43 9.61
N VAL A 182 18.82 -3.64 9.70
CA VAL A 182 19.74 -3.50 8.56
C VAL A 182 19.40 -4.52 7.46
N TYR A 183 19.18 -5.78 7.83
CA TYR A 183 18.78 -6.83 6.88
C TYR A 183 17.47 -6.47 6.15
N PHE A 184 16.46 -6.01 6.89
CA PHE A 184 15.20 -5.57 6.31
C PHE A 184 15.38 -4.37 5.39
N GLY A 185 16.21 -3.38 5.78
CA GLY A 185 16.56 -2.23 4.95
C GLY A 185 17.22 -2.63 3.62
N ILE A 186 18.09 -3.64 3.63
CA ILE A 186 18.67 -4.21 2.40
C ILE A 186 17.58 -4.82 1.51
N GLY A 187 16.61 -5.53 2.10
CA GLY A 187 15.45 -6.07 1.38
C GLY A 187 14.60 -4.99 0.72
N VAL A 188 14.33 -3.90 1.43
CA VAL A 188 13.61 -2.74 0.88
C VAL A 188 14.38 -2.09 -0.26
N LEU A 189 15.70 -1.94 -0.12
CA LEU A 189 16.55 -1.43 -1.21
C LEU A 189 16.48 -2.34 -2.44
N ALA A 190 16.60 -3.65 -2.26
CA ALA A 190 16.48 -4.62 -3.35
C ALA A 190 15.10 -4.55 -4.03
N TYR A 191 14.02 -4.40 -3.25
CA TYR A 191 12.68 -4.19 -3.77
C TYR A 191 12.58 -2.91 -4.60
N ASN A 192 13.10 -1.79 -4.10
CA ASN A 192 13.12 -0.52 -4.81
C ASN A 192 13.90 -0.61 -6.14
N LEU A 193 15.03 -1.31 -6.16
CA LEU A 193 15.78 -1.58 -7.39
C LEU A 193 14.96 -2.41 -8.39
N CYS A 194 14.21 -3.42 -7.93
CA CYS A 194 13.29 -4.17 -8.79
C CYS A 194 12.19 -3.27 -9.37
N ARG A 195 11.67 -2.31 -8.59
CA ARG A 195 10.68 -1.33 -9.06
C ARG A 195 11.25 -0.40 -10.14
N VAL A 196 12.46 0.12 -9.94
CA VAL A 196 13.17 0.93 -10.93
C VAL A 196 13.44 0.14 -12.19
N LEU A 197 13.91 -1.10 -12.07
CA LEU A 197 14.12 -2.02 -13.19
C LEU A 197 12.84 -2.17 -14.03
N LYS A 198 11.70 -2.48 -13.38
CA LYS A 198 10.40 -2.61 -14.05
C LYS A 198 9.96 -1.31 -14.75
N ALA A 199 10.15 -0.18 -14.08
CA ALA A 199 9.65 1.11 -14.56
C ALA A 199 10.50 1.69 -15.71
N LYS A 200 11.83 1.56 -15.62
CA LYS A 200 12.77 2.27 -16.51
C LYS A 200 13.42 1.39 -17.57
N LEU A 201 13.67 0.12 -17.25
CA LEU A 201 14.52 -0.74 -18.09
C LEU A 201 13.73 -1.80 -18.85
N LEU A 202 12.61 -2.29 -18.30
CA LEU A 202 11.84 -3.37 -18.89
C LEU A 202 10.65 -2.86 -19.72
N PRO A 203 10.14 -3.66 -20.68
CA PRO A 203 8.91 -3.38 -21.40
C PRO A 203 7.71 -3.22 -20.48
N ARG A 204 6.66 -2.53 -20.95
CA ARG A 204 5.47 -2.21 -20.15
C ARG A 204 4.76 -3.44 -19.56
N GLU A 205 4.82 -4.57 -20.22
CA GLU A 205 4.25 -5.85 -19.78
C GLU A 205 4.84 -6.37 -18.46
N TYR A 206 6.06 -5.93 -18.12
CA TYR A 206 6.71 -6.29 -16.86
C TYR A 206 6.36 -5.37 -15.68
N ARG A 207 5.63 -4.28 -15.90
CA ARG A 207 5.30 -3.32 -14.84
C ARG A 207 4.52 -3.95 -13.69
N GLN A 208 3.62 -4.88 -14.03
CA GLN A 208 2.80 -5.63 -13.08
C GLN A 208 3.44 -6.96 -12.63
N ALA A 209 4.60 -7.33 -13.19
CA ALA A 209 5.27 -8.57 -12.84
C ALA A 209 5.74 -8.57 -11.38
N SER A 210 5.52 -9.67 -10.66
CA SER A 210 6.05 -9.84 -9.31
C SER A 210 7.57 -10.00 -9.30
N VAL A 211 8.20 -9.84 -8.14
CA VAL A 211 9.64 -10.07 -7.95
C VAL A 211 10.00 -11.51 -8.29
N ALA A 212 9.15 -12.48 -7.92
CA ALA A 212 9.35 -13.89 -8.27
C ALA A 212 9.35 -14.10 -9.78
N THR A 213 8.43 -13.45 -10.51
CA THR A 213 8.39 -13.49 -11.98
C THR A 213 9.65 -12.91 -12.61
N LEU A 214 10.15 -11.78 -12.10
CA LEU A 214 11.41 -11.19 -12.55
C LEU A 214 12.59 -12.12 -12.29
N ARG A 215 12.65 -12.72 -11.11
CA ARG A 215 13.69 -13.69 -10.74
C ARG A 215 13.70 -14.87 -11.70
N TRP A 216 12.54 -15.42 -12.02
CA TRP A 216 12.42 -16.52 -12.97
C TRP A 216 12.82 -16.13 -14.39
N LYS A 217 12.34 -14.99 -14.88
CA LYS A 217 12.54 -14.56 -16.26
C LYS A 217 13.92 -13.97 -16.54
N LEU A 218 14.53 -13.26 -15.56
CA LEU A 218 15.76 -12.50 -15.77
C LEU A 218 16.98 -13.07 -15.03
N TYR A 219 16.81 -13.53 -13.79
CA TYR A 219 17.96 -13.89 -12.95
C TYR A 219 18.26 -15.38 -12.94
N ARG A 220 17.26 -16.25 -13.10
CA ARG A 220 17.45 -17.70 -13.18
C ARG A 220 17.86 -18.12 -14.59
N LEU A 221 19.07 -17.78 -14.97
CA LEU A 221 19.68 -18.16 -16.25
C LEU A 221 20.91 -19.00 -16.00
N ALA A 222 21.05 -20.08 -16.76
CA ALA A 222 22.27 -20.86 -16.71
C ALA A 222 23.43 -20.02 -17.27
N GLY A 223 24.51 -19.88 -16.50
CA GLY A 223 25.66 -19.09 -16.89
C GLY A 223 26.97 -19.74 -16.47
N LYS A 224 28.03 -19.45 -17.21
CA LYS A 224 29.39 -19.86 -16.90
C LYS A 224 30.27 -18.62 -16.85
N LEU A 225 30.96 -18.43 -15.72
CA LEU A 225 31.99 -17.41 -15.59
C LEU A 225 33.31 -17.97 -16.11
N VAL A 226 33.87 -17.32 -17.10
CA VAL A 226 35.18 -17.73 -17.69
C VAL A 226 36.12 -16.53 -17.67
N ARG A 227 37.39 -16.80 -17.50
CA ARG A 227 38.47 -15.80 -17.62
C ARG A 227 39.11 -15.93 -18.99
N HIS A 228 39.06 -14.85 -19.77
CA HIS A 228 39.71 -14.81 -21.08
C HIS A 228 40.43 -13.47 -21.23
N ALA A 229 41.70 -13.53 -21.68
CA ALA A 229 42.56 -12.35 -21.86
C ALA A 229 42.57 -11.40 -20.62
N ARG A 230 42.67 -11.95 -19.41
CA ARG A 230 42.62 -11.24 -18.11
C ARG A 230 41.29 -10.57 -17.78
N VAL A 231 40.25 -10.75 -18.60
CA VAL A 231 38.91 -10.23 -18.38
C VAL A 231 37.96 -11.35 -17.96
N TRP A 232 37.10 -11.09 -16.99
CA TRP A 232 36.03 -12.01 -16.62
C TRP A 232 34.86 -11.86 -17.60
N VAL A 233 34.47 -12.97 -18.20
CA VAL A 233 33.34 -13.03 -19.16
C VAL A 233 32.28 -13.96 -18.61
N LEU A 234 31.07 -13.39 -18.40
CA LEU A 234 29.90 -14.19 -18.07
C LEU A 234 29.22 -14.64 -19.37
N LYS A 235 29.30 -15.95 -19.65
CA LYS A 235 28.57 -16.58 -20.74
C LYS A 235 27.23 -17.05 -20.22
N VAL A 236 26.15 -16.53 -20.77
CA VAL A 236 24.75 -16.84 -20.34
C VAL A 236 24.08 -17.61 -21.48
N ARG A 237 23.42 -18.71 -21.13
CA ARG A 237 22.52 -19.40 -22.04
C ARG A 237 21.13 -18.78 -21.89
N ALA A 238 20.68 -18.10 -22.92
CA ALA A 238 19.34 -17.53 -22.98
C ALA A 238 18.60 -18.09 -24.20
N GLU A 239 17.39 -18.57 -23.97
CA GLU A 239 16.52 -19.15 -25.02
C GLU A 239 15.38 -18.18 -25.35
N GLY A 240 14.99 -18.15 -26.63
CA GLY A 240 13.88 -17.31 -27.11
C GLY A 240 14.10 -15.82 -26.88
N GLY A 241 13.04 -15.09 -26.50
CA GLY A 241 13.06 -13.65 -26.28
C GLY A 241 13.89 -13.16 -25.07
N LYS A 242 14.42 -14.06 -24.22
CA LYS A 242 15.17 -13.67 -23.01
C LYS A 242 16.47 -12.94 -23.33
N LEU A 243 17.16 -13.35 -24.40
CA LEU A 243 18.39 -12.68 -24.82
C LEU A 243 18.12 -11.26 -25.30
N ALA A 244 17.09 -11.08 -26.13
CA ALA A 244 16.68 -9.76 -26.60
C ALA A 244 16.26 -8.85 -25.44
N LEU A 245 15.52 -9.38 -24.48
CA LEU A 245 15.13 -8.66 -23.24
C LEU A 245 16.33 -8.18 -22.43
N LEU A 246 17.32 -9.06 -22.20
CA LEU A 246 18.55 -8.73 -21.47
C LEU A 246 19.39 -7.70 -22.21
N GLN A 247 19.51 -7.82 -23.54
CA GLN A 247 20.23 -6.85 -24.36
C GLN A 247 19.54 -5.48 -24.35
N ALA A 248 18.21 -5.44 -24.48
CA ALA A 248 17.43 -4.20 -24.41
C ALA A 248 17.54 -3.53 -23.03
N ALA A 249 17.42 -4.31 -21.94
CA ALA A 249 17.61 -3.79 -20.60
C ALA A 249 19.01 -3.22 -20.38
N ARG A 250 20.03 -3.92 -20.84
CA ARG A 250 21.43 -3.47 -20.78
C ARG A 250 21.63 -2.17 -21.56
N GLN A 251 21.11 -2.08 -22.76
CA GLN A 251 21.21 -0.86 -23.59
C GLN A 251 20.61 0.35 -22.86
N LYS A 252 19.42 0.19 -22.28
CA LYS A 252 18.78 1.25 -21.48
C LYS A 252 19.60 1.65 -20.24
N CYS A 253 20.29 0.71 -19.60
CA CYS A 253 21.20 1.04 -18.51
C CYS A 253 22.32 1.98 -18.97
N TYR A 254 22.90 1.75 -20.15
CA TYR A 254 23.94 2.65 -20.70
C TYR A 254 23.37 4.03 -21.06
N GLU A 255 22.18 4.09 -21.63
CA GLU A 255 21.50 5.34 -21.96
C GLU A 255 21.22 6.19 -20.71
N LEU A 256 20.73 5.57 -19.62
CA LEU A 256 20.53 6.24 -18.34
C LEU A 256 21.83 6.78 -17.75
N ARG A 257 22.93 6.03 -17.86
CA ARG A 257 24.24 6.49 -17.41
C ARG A 257 24.74 7.70 -18.21
N ALA A 258 24.54 7.68 -19.52
CA ALA A 258 24.94 8.79 -20.40
C ALA A 258 24.13 10.08 -20.16
N SER A 259 22.85 9.95 -19.74
CA SER A 259 22.00 11.11 -19.43
C SER A 259 22.24 11.70 -18.04
N SER A 260 23.03 11.04 -17.20
CA SER A 260 23.34 11.46 -15.82
C SER A 260 24.75 12.04 -15.69
N ALA A 261 25.52 12.05 -16.77
CA ALA A 261 26.85 12.64 -16.89
C ALA A 261 26.78 13.96 -17.69
#